data_bf22d94a4acddf4f1bea800423b6d6db
#
_entry.id   bf22d94a4acddf4f1bea800423b6d6db
#
_cell.length_a   1.000
_cell.length_b   1.000
_cell.length_c   1.000
_cell.angle_alpha   90.00
_cell.angle_beta   90.00
_cell.angle_gamma   90.00
#
_symmetry.space_group_name_H-M   'P 1'
#
loop_
_entity.id
_entity.type
_entity.pdbx_description
1 polymer ?
#
loop_
_entity_poly.entity_id
_entity_poly.type
_entity_poly.pdbx_seq_one_letter_code
_entity_poly.pdbx_strand_id
1 'polypeptide(L)'
;MAITQAVANVFKQELLKGNHNFIGATQNGTAAAYYLALYTSSATLGATTTAYSTGNEITNTAGTAYSAGGQVCGNPSVTGGASVATAYVDFDNVVWASASFTANGGLIYRQDSGGPTNDAVVVLAFGGDFTATNGTFTV
;
A
#
# COMPACT_ATOMS: atom_id res chain seq x y z
N MET A 1 -4.24 7.17 -18.48
CA MET A 1 -4.11 7.05 -17.03
C MET A 1 -2.83 6.33 -16.74
N ALA A 2 -2.14 6.66 -15.69
CA ALA A 2 -0.84 6.07 -15.41
C ALA A 2 -0.65 5.88 -13.91
N ILE A 3 -0.10 4.71 -13.56
CA ILE A 3 0.44 4.47 -12.22
C ILE A 3 1.94 4.75 -12.30
N THR A 4 2.39 5.76 -11.56
CA THR A 4 3.80 6.15 -11.51
C THR A 4 4.36 5.85 -10.12
N GLN A 5 5.41 5.05 -10.07
CA GLN A 5 6.07 4.71 -8.80
C GLN A 5 6.58 5.97 -8.10
N ALA A 6 6.15 6.19 -6.88
CA ALA A 6 6.53 7.36 -6.11
C ALA A 6 6.22 7.18 -4.62
N VAL A 7 7.03 7.81 -3.79
CA VAL A 7 6.66 8.09 -2.41
C VAL A 7 5.68 9.27 -2.40
N ALA A 8 4.53 9.10 -1.76
CA ALA A 8 3.50 10.13 -1.72
C ALA A 8 3.97 11.39 -1.00
N ASN A 9 3.60 12.57 -1.53
CA ASN A 9 3.98 13.83 -0.91
C ASN A 9 3.34 14.01 0.48
N VAL A 10 2.10 13.55 0.65
CA VAL A 10 1.42 13.56 1.94
C VAL A 10 2.19 12.73 2.97
N PHE A 11 2.70 11.56 2.60
CA PHE A 11 3.51 10.74 3.51
C PHE A 11 4.75 11.48 4.01
N LYS A 12 5.46 12.16 3.12
CA LYS A 12 6.65 12.96 3.51
C LYS A 12 6.30 14.05 4.51
N GLN A 13 5.17 14.72 4.30
CA GLN A 13 4.69 15.74 5.22
C GLN A 13 4.29 15.13 6.58
N GLU A 14 3.53 14.06 6.57
CA GLU A 14 3.06 13.40 7.78
C GLU A 14 4.20 12.72 8.55
N LEU A 15 5.23 12.25 7.86
CA LEU A 15 6.45 11.72 8.47
C LEU A 15 7.18 12.81 9.26
N LEU A 16 7.31 14.02 8.71
CA LEU A 16 7.93 15.16 9.39
C LEU A 16 7.11 15.63 10.61
N LYS A 17 5.81 15.41 10.61
CA LYS A 17 4.93 15.69 11.76
C LYS A 17 4.97 14.60 12.83
N GLY A 18 5.67 13.48 12.57
CA GLY A 18 5.70 12.34 13.48
C GLY A 18 4.44 11.46 13.43
N ASN A 19 3.66 11.54 12.35
CA ASN A 19 2.41 10.81 12.21
C ASN A 19 2.58 9.40 11.63
N HIS A 20 3.79 8.97 11.30
CA HIS A 20 4.08 7.62 10.85
C HIS A 20 5.03 6.90 11.78
N ASN A 21 4.63 5.72 12.23
CA ASN A 21 5.46 4.82 13.02
C ASN A 21 5.24 3.40 12.50
N PHE A 22 6.28 2.81 11.91
CA PHE A 22 6.20 1.46 11.34
C PHE A 22 6.45 0.35 12.36
N ILE A 23 7.08 0.65 13.50
CA ILE A 23 7.50 -0.35 14.50
C ILE A 23 6.58 -0.36 15.72
N GLY A 24 5.94 0.76 16.03
CA GLY A 24 5.08 0.88 17.20
C GLY A 24 3.65 0.44 16.91
N ALA A 25 3.04 -0.22 17.88
CA ALA A 25 1.63 -0.58 17.81
C ALA A 25 0.70 0.64 17.88
N THR A 26 1.21 1.80 18.28
CA THR A 26 0.41 3.01 18.46
C THR A 26 1.12 4.23 17.89
N GLN A 27 0.38 5.00 17.14
CA GLN A 27 0.77 6.31 16.67
C GLN A 27 -0.26 7.31 17.22
N ASN A 28 0.19 8.31 17.96
CA ASN A 28 -0.72 9.21 18.68
C ASN A 28 -1.79 8.48 19.51
N GLY A 29 -1.44 7.32 20.09
CA GLY A 29 -2.38 6.51 20.88
C GLY A 29 -3.31 5.60 20.10
N THR A 30 -3.19 5.52 18.78
CA THR A 30 -4.01 4.67 17.91
C THR A 30 -3.13 3.64 17.20
N ALA A 31 -3.59 2.39 17.14
CA ALA A 31 -2.90 1.37 16.37
C ALA A 31 -2.96 1.72 14.89
N ALA A 32 -1.81 1.94 14.27
CA ALA A 32 -1.71 2.17 12.83
C ALA A 32 -1.39 0.85 12.13
N ALA A 33 -2.14 0.53 11.09
CA ALA A 33 -1.86 -0.57 10.19
C ALA A 33 -1.64 -0.03 8.78
N TYR A 34 -0.71 -0.64 8.06
CA TYR A 34 -0.46 -0.34 6.66
C TYR A 34 -1.09 -1.42 5.79
N TYR A 35 -1.73 -1.01 4.71
CA TYR A 35 -2.42 -1.89 3.77
C TYR A 35 -1.89 -1.68 2.37
N LEU A 36 -1.91 -2.74 1.57
CA LEU A 36 -1.63 -2.69 0.15
C LEU A 36 -2.93 -2.94 -0.63
N ALA A 37 -3.43 -1.92 -1.30
CA ALA A 37 -4.52 -2.01 -2.26
C ALA A 37 -3.97 -2.11 -3.68
N LEU A 38 -4.62 -2.91 -4.53
CA LEU A 38 -4.22 -3.14 -5.91
C LEU A 38 -5.16 -2.42 -6.89
N TYR A 39 -4.59 -1.95 -7.98
CA TYR A 39 -5.29 -1.11 -8.96
C TYR A 39 -5.11 -1.61 -10.39
N THR A 40 -6.14 -1.35 -11.19
CA THR A 40 -6.12 -1.60 -12.64
C THR A 40 -5.31 -0.52 -13.37
N SER A 41 -4.98 -0.77 -14.63
CA SER A 41 -4.29 0.20 -15.51
C SER A 41 -5.08 1.50 -15.76
N SER A 42 -6.37 1.54 -15.40
CA SER A 42 -7.20 2.75 -15.47
C SER A 42 -6.95 3.72 -14.33
N ALA A 43 -6.25 3.31 -13.28
CA ALA A 43 -5.94 4.19 -12.16
C ALA A 43 -4.92 5.26 -12.53
N THR A 44 -5.02 6.41 -11.86
CA THR A 44 -4.00 7.47 -11.91
C THR A 44 -3.47 7.64 -10.50
N LEU A 45 -2.28 7.11 -10.25
CA LEU A 45 -1.61 7.15 -8.95
C LEU A 45 -0.17 7.66 -9.14
N GLY A 46 0.32 8.40 -8.16
CA GLY A 46 1.68 8.93 -8.18
C GLY A 46 2.01 9.75 -6.93
N ALA A 47 3.03 10.59 -7.00
CA ALA A 47 3.49 11.40 -5.88
C ALA A 47 2.39 12.32 -5.28
N THR A 48 1.40 12.71 -6.07
CA THR A 48 0.30 13.58 -5.63
C THR A 48 -0.92 12.83 -5.10
N THR A 49 -0.88 11.50 -5.08
CA THR A 49 -1.93 10.69 -4.44
C THR A 49 -1.92 10.98 -2.93
N THR A 50 -3.06 11.38 -2.40
CA THR A 50 -3.17 11.81 -1.00
C THR A 50 -3.71 10.73 -0.09
N ALA A 51 -4.62 9.90 -0.60
CA ALA A 51 -5.30 8.88 0.21
C ALA A 51 -5.74 7.69 -0.64
N TYR A 52 -6.02 6.58 0.03
CA TYR A 52 -6.69 5.44 -0.58
C TYR A 52 -8.08 5.83 -1.07
N SER A 53 -8.44 5.30 -2.23
CA SER A 53 -9.79 5.37 -2.78
C SER A 53 -10.12 4.09 -3.54
N THR A 54 -11.41 3.76 -3.63
CA THR A 54 -11.89 2.59 -4.37
C THR A 54 -11.95 2.79 -5.89
N GLY A 55 -11.67 4.00 -6.37
CA GLY A 55 -11.69 4.31 -7.81
C GLY A 55 -10.62 3.53 -8.58
N ASN A 56 -11.03 2.66 -9.49
CA ASN A 56 -10.15 1.80 -10.29
C ASN A 56 -9.33 0.76 -9.46
N GLU A 57 -9.70 0.54 -8.20
CA GLU A 57 -9.22 -0.58 -7.42
C GLU A 57 -9.71 -1.90 -8.04
N ILE A 58 -8.99 -2.99 -7.80
CA ILE A 58 -9.45 -4.33 -8.19
C ILE A 58 -10.81 -4.59 -7.54
N THR A 59 -11.77 -5.02 -8.34
CA THR A 59 -13.13 -5.27 -7.84
C THR A 59 -13.20 -6.56 -7.03
N ASN A 60 -13.86 -6.46 -5.89
CA ASN A 60 -14.23 -7.63 -5.11
C ASN A 60 -15.40 -8.34 -5.80
N THR A 61 -15.08 -9.22 -6.75
CA THR A 61 -16.06 -10.07 -7.42
C THR A 61 -15.87 -11.51 -6.93
N ALA A 62 -16.95 -12.26 -6.81
CA ALA A 62 -16.87 -13.67 -6.40
C ALA A 62 -15.84 -14.43 -7.26
N GLY A 63 -14.89 -15.09 -6.59
CA GLY A 63 -13.82 -15.84 -7.26
C GLY A 63 -12.54 -15.05 -7.54
N THR A 64 -12.47 -13.75 -7.22
CA THR A 64 -11.24 -12.97 -7.41
C THR A 64 -10.23 -13.13 -6.26
N ALA A 65 -10.68 -13.55 -5.08
CA ALA A 65 -9.93 -13.59 -3.83
C ALA A 65 -9.41 -12.20 -3.36
N TYR A 66 -9.94 -11.14 -3.91
CA TYR A 66 -9.61 -9.77 -3.54
C TYR A 66 -10.72 -9.13 -2.73
N SER A 67 -10.38 -8.37 -1.71
CA SER A 67 -11.31 -7.54 -0.93
C SER A 67 -10.92 -6.08 -1.05
N ALA A 68 -11.91 -5.19 -1.15
CA ALA A 68 -11.68 -3.75 -1.20
C ALA A 68 -10.84 -3.29 0.01
N GLY A 69 -9.87 -2.42 -0.25
CA GLY A 69 -8.86 -2.01 0.72
C GLY A 69 -7.59 -2.85 0.66
N GLY A 70 -7.61 -3.99 -0.03
CA GLY A 70 -6.45 -4.87 -0.15
C GLY A 70 -6.18 -5.70 1.10
N GLN A 71 -4.90 -5.92 1.40
CA GLN A 71 -4.45 -6.71 2.55
C GLN A 71 -3.44 -5.94 3.41
N VAL A 72 -3.34 -6.33 4.67
CA VAL A 72 -2.37 -5.76 5.61
C VAL A 72 -0.94 -6.07 5.18
N CYS A 73 -0.07 -5.07 5.25
CA CYS A 73 1.38 -5.23 5.14
C CYS A 73 1.90 -5.69 6.50
N GLY A 74 2.18 -6.98 6.62
CA GLY A 74 2.57 -7.61 7.90
C GLY A 74 4.00 -7.32 8.30
N ASN A 75 4.27 -7.45 9.59
CA ASN A 75 5.60 -7.45 10.20
C ASN A 75 6.54 -6.32 9.72
N PRO A 76 6.12 -5.05 9.80
CA PRO A 76 6.99 -3.96 9.37
C PRO A 76 8.29 -3.94 10.16
N SER A 77 9.40 -3.78 9.46
CA SER A 77 10.72 -3.60 10.06
C SER A 77 11.39 -2.35 9.53
N VAL A 78 12.13 -1.64 10.38
CA VAL A 78 12.94 -0.50 9.98
C VAL A 78 14.40 -0.86 10.18
N THR A 79 15.16 -0.79 9.10
CA THR A 79 16.60 -1.10 9.08
C THR A 79 17.39 0.12 8.61
N GLY A 80 18.58 0.27 9.15
CA GLY A 80 19.46 1.40 8.88
C GLY A 80 19.82 2.14 10.17
N GLY A 81 20.59 3.17 10.06
CA GLY A 81 20.98 3.95 11.23
C GLY A 81 22.41 4.46 11.17
N ALA A 82 23.04 4.64 12.33
CA ALA A 82 24.30 5.38 12.48
C ALA A 82 25.49 4.85 11.66
N SER A 83 25.45 3.60 11.23
CA SER A 83 26.57 2.97 10.50
C SER A 83 26.35 2.84 9.00
N VAL A 84 25.18 3.19 8.49
CA VAL A 84 24.83 3.13 7.06
C VAL A 84 24.08 4.37 6.62
N ALA A 85 24.35 4.82 5.41
CA ALA A 85 23.78 6.05 4.87
C ALA A 85 22.29 5.91 4.46
N THR A 86 21.74 4.70 4.49
CA THR A 86 20.37 4.41 4.06
C THR A 86 19.56 3.82 5.20
N ALA A 87 18.35 4.30 5.36
CA ALA A 87 17.34 3.65 6.17
C ALA A 87 16.16 3.25 5.29
N TYR A 88 15.57 2.08 5.57
CA TYR A 88 14.43 1.58 4.82
C TYR A 88 13.44 0.87 5.74
N VAL A 89 12.20 0.83 5.30
CA VAL A 89 11.16 0.00 5.90
C VAL A 89 10.90 -1.19 4.98
N ASP A 90 10.70 -2.35 5.56
CA ASP A 90 10.36 -3.59 4.89
C ASP A 90 9.13 -4.23 5.51
N PHE A 91 8.36 -4.94 4.72
CA PHE A 91 7.17 -5.69 5.13
C PHE A 91 7.26 -7.12 4.61
N ASP A 92 6.54 -8.02 5.24
CA ASP A 92 6.33 -9.36 4.67
C ASP A 92 5.63 -9.24 3.31
N ASN A 93 5.90 -10.20 2.42
CA ASN A 93 5.20 -10.29 1.15
C ASN A 93 3.68 -10.36 1.36
N VAL A 94 2.94 -9.54 0.61
CA VAL A 94 1.49 -9.56 0.61
C VAL A 94 1.00 -10.56 -0.43
N VAL A 95 0.19 -11.54 -0.01
CA VAL A 95 -0.16 -12.70 -0.84
C VAL A 95 -1.67 -12.85 -0.96
N TRP A 96 -2.16 -13.00 -2.19
CA TRP A 96 -3.53 -13.40 -2.51
C TRP A 96 -3.50 -14.80 -3.10
N ALA A 97 -3.91 -15.80 -2.31
CA ALA A 97 -4.07 -17.18 -2.77
C ALA A 97 -5.37 -17.34 -3.57
N SER A 98 -5.37 -18.25 -4.55
CA SER A 98 -6.52 -18.49 -5.44
C SER A 98 -7.01 -17.22 -6.15
N ALA A 99 -6.09 -16.34 -6.47
CA ALA A 99 -6.38 -15.06 -7.12
C ALA A 99 -6.80 -15.26 -8.58
N SER A 100 -7.81 -14.48 -9.00
CA SER A 100 -8.27 -14.38 -10.39
C SER A 100 -8.57 -12.93 -10.71
N PHE A 101 -7.50 -12.12 -10.89
CA PHE A 101 -7.60 -10.71 -11.23
C PHE A 101 -6.35 -10.22 -11.98
N THR A 102 -6.44 -9.03 -12.54
CA THR A 102 -5.33 -8.33 -13.20
C THR A 102 -5.04 -7.03 -12.46
N ALA A 103 -3.80 -6.81 -12.07
CA ALA A 103 -3.34 -5.58 -11.42
C ALA A 103 -2.19 -4.94 -12.21
N ASN A 104 -2.16 -3.60 -12.23
CA ASN A 104 -1.13 -2.80 -12.89
C ASN A 104 -0.22 -2.10 -11.88
N GLY A 105 -0.67 -1.97 -10.65
CA GLY A 105 0.09 -1.38 -9.56
C GLY A 105 -0.64 -1.45 -8.24
N GLY A 106 -0.06 -0.87 -7.21
CA GLY A 106 -0.60 -0.85 -5.86
C GLY A 106 -0.33 0.45 -5.13
N LEU A 107 -1.09 0.67 -4.07
CA LEU A 107 -0.91 1.75 -3.13
C LEU A 107 -0.75 1.17 -1.73
N ILE A 108 0.39 1.45 -1.10
CA ILE A 108 0.52 1.26 0.34
C ILE A 108 -0.02 2.53 1.01
N TYR A 109 -0.94 2.33 1.93
CA TYR A 109 -1.57 3.41 2.68
C TYR A 109 -1.71 3.05 4.15
N ARG A 110 -1.82 4.07 5.00
CA ARG A 110 -2.07 3.89 6.42
C ARG A 110 -3.56 3.82 6.68
N GLN A 111 -4.05 2.73 7.25
CA GLN A 111 -5.42 2.64 7.74
C GLN A 111 -5.48 3.07 9.19
N ASP A 112 -6.22 4.14 9.46
CA ASP A 112 -6.47 4.59 10.82
C ASP A 112 -7.73 3.92 11.36
N SER A 113 -7.63 3.33 12.54
CA SER A 113 -8.77 2.70 13.23
C SER A 113 -9.70 3.71 13.89
N GLY A 114 -9.57 4.99 13.60
CA GLY A 114 -10.38 6.05 14.20
C GLY A 114 -10.18 7.42 13.58
N GLY A 115 -9.40 7.51 12.51
CA GLY A 115 -9.11 8.76 11.80
C GLY A 115 -9.85 8.89 10.47
N PRO A 116 -9.98 10.11 9.95
CA PRO A 116 -10.77 10.36 8.74
C PRO A 116 -10.04 10.08 7.42
N THR A 117 -8.73 9.80 7.42
CA THR A 117 -7.95 9.72 6.19
C THR A 117 -7.06 8.49 6.17
N ASN A 118 -7.21 7.70 5.11
CA ASN A 118 -6.33 6.59 4.78
C ASN A 118 -5.15 7.14 3.95
N ASP A 119 -4.20 7.78 4.60
CA ASP A 119 -3.12 8.52 3.95
C ASP A 119 -2.23 7.63 3.08
N ALA A 120 -1.99 8.07 1.85
CA ALA A 120 -1.11 7.40 0.93
C ALA A 120 0.35 7.44 1.43
N VAL A 121 1.05 6.32 1.31
CA VAL A 121 2.46 6.18 1.69
C VAL A 121 3.33 6.06 0.44
N VAL A 122 3.13 5.02 -0.35
CA VAL A 122 3.91 4.78 -1.56
C VAL A 122 3.04 4.13 -2.64
N VAL A 123 3.25 4.59 -3.88
CA VAL A 123 2.67 3.99 -5.08
C VAL A 123 3.69 3.04 -5.69
N LEU A 124 3.26 1.82 -5.95
CA LEU A 124 4.03 0.78 -6.63
C LEU A 124 3.52 0.64 -8.07
N ALA A 125 4.37 0.90 -9.04
CA ALA A 125 4.07 0.67 -10.46
C ALA A 125 4.69 -0.65 -10.88
N PHE A 126 3.89 -1.59 -11.37
CA PHE A 126 4.39 -2.91 -11.79
C PHE A 126 4.99 -2.87 -13.21
N GLY A 127 4.81 -1.77 -13.94
CA GLY A 127 5.34 -1.63 -15.29
C GLY A 127 4.48 -2.28 -16.39
N GLY A 128 3.32 -2.85 -16.03
CA GLY A 128 2.38 -3.49 -16.93
C GLY A 128 1.30 -4.22 -16.16
N ASP A 129 0.41 -4.87 -16.90
CA ASP A 129 -0.65 -5.68 -16.33
C ASP A 129 -0.13 -7.07 -15.96
N PHE A 130 -0.31 -7.46 -14.70
CA PHE A 130 -0.01 -8.79 -14.19
C PHE A 130 -1.31 -9.50 -13.80
N THR A 131 -1.52 -10.67 -14.35
CA THR A 131 -2.74 -11.46 -14.18
C THR A 131 -2.46 -12.75 -13.43
N ALA A 132 -3.24 -13.00 -12.40
CA ALA A 132 -3.38 -14.33 -11.82
C ALA A 132 -4.70 -14.95 -12.28
N THR A 133 -4.70 -16.24 -12.57
CA THR A 133 -5.89 -17.02 -12.92
C THR A 133 -5.91 -18.27 -12.05
N ASN A 134 -6.75 -18.25 -11.03
CA ASN A 134 -6.85 -19.31 -10.02
C ASN A 134 -5.46 -19.69 -9.44
N GLY A 135 -4.63 -18.68 -9.24
CA GLY A 135 -3.24 -18.82 -8.82
C GLY A 135 -2.90 -17.95 -7.59
N THR A 136 -1.62 -17.79 -7.33
CA THR A 136 -1.13 -16.92 -6.27
C THR A 136 -0.63 -15.60 -6.87
N PHE A 137 -1.10 -14.48 -6.33
CA PHE A 137 -0.58 -13.16 -6.62
C PHE A 137 0.21 -12.67 -5.41
N THR A 138 1.45 -12.26 -5.60
CA THR A 138 2.35 -11.83 -4.52
C THR A 138 3.01 -10.49 -4.87
N VAL A 139 3.04 -9.61 -3.91
CA VAL A 139 3.76 -8.33 -3.97
C VAL A 139 4.74 -8.26 -2.83
#